data_0cd570d288866dc4b0e3085fd49dc9d4
#
_entry.id   0cd570d288866dc4b0e3085fd49dc9d4
#
_cell.length_a   1.000
_cell.length_b   1.000
_cell.length_c   1.000
_cell.angle_alpha   90.00
_cell.angle_beta   90.00
_cell.angle_gamma   90.00
#
_symmetry.space_group_name_H-M   'P 1'
#
loop_
_entity.id
_entity.type
_entity.pdbx_description
1 polymer ?
#
loop_
_entity_poly.entity_id
_entity_poly.type
_entity_poly.pdbx_seq_one_letter_code
_entity_poly.pdbx_strand_id
1 'polypeptide(L)'
;MLNGGRLQSLSRLPQPLLTAYLNIASPEASHHTPVPPYLTWLKKEANSIADKLPANERGLFREQLHRAEEFLHDRTPAEKSLVIVAGPKTWETVPLQLEISNELHWAKPALSQLLWLVAEHRPYCIVVVDRGGARFFGYRLGEMTLLREMKFDVDFSQWKKEDLGHVARPGIQTTHGSQRDVFDHRMDAQYKRLCRETAEEAIHLRQKGRFAAVFLVGSQRLIAPIAAEFPREQQQRLRLIKKDLGKFEPHELQEHIEPEIDEWERAHETLLVNELLSSERGAVVGIDETLAQLQKRKIRTLVVFRDLDARLHRCANCGWINSSADPACSVCRGERYVVTLREVLPELAAASEADVEVVSDKAATRLKDAGGIGAWLHQPKQSARGHAVARAT
;
A
#
# COMPACT_ATOMS: atom_id res chain seq x y z
N MET A 1 -11.21 -2.42 5.51
CA MET A 1 -9.79 -2.20 5.14
C MET A 1 -9.54 -0.74 4.80
N LEU A 2 -8.43 -0.19 5.25
CA LEU A 2 -8.00 1.17 4.94
C LEU A 2 -7.48 1.22 3.49
N ASN A 3 -7.99 2.17 2.70
CA ASN A 3 -7.57 2.45 1.33
C ASN A 3 -7.83 3.92 1.00
N GLY A 4 -7.38 4.39 -0.15
CA GLY A 4 -7.56 5.78 -0.57
C GLY A 4 -9.02 6.24 -0.58
N GLY A 5 -9.97 5.38 -0.95
CA GLY A 5 -11.40 5.70 -0.92
C GLY A 5 -11.94 5.91 0.50
N ARG A 6 -11.49 5.08 1.46
CA ARG A 6 -11.88 5.24 2.88
C ARG A 6 -11.26 6.51 3.47
N LEU A 7 -9.99 6.82 3.14
CA LEU A 7 -9.36 8.07 3.54
C LEU A 7 -10.10 9.29 3.01
N GLN A 8 -10.53 9.25 1.74
CA GLN A 8 -11.34 10.32 1.16
C GLN A 8 -12.71 10.44 1.85
N SER A 9 -13.32 9.34 2.25
CA SER A 9 -14.56 9.36 3.05
C SER A 9 -14.34 9.99 4.41
N LEU A 10 -13.25 9.63 5.12
CA LEU A 10 -12.88 10.22 6.40
C LEU A 10 -12.61 11.73 6.30
N SER A 11 -12.00 12.19 5.21
CA SER A 11 -11.71 13.62 5.02
C SER A 11 -12.96 14.50 4.83
N ARG A 12 -14.09 13.89 4.47
CA ARG A 12 -15.38 14.57 4.24
C ARG A 12 -16.32 14.54 5.42
N LEU A 13 -15.90 13.96 6.54
CA LEU A 13 -16.72 13.88 7.74
C LEU A 13 -17.03 15.27 8.31
N PRO A 14 -18.26 15.47 8.87
CA PRO A 14 -18.65 16.74 9.45
C PRO A 14 -17.83 17.07 10.70
N GLN A 15 -17.37 18.31 10.78
CA GLN A 15 -16.56 18.84 11.88
C GLN A 15 -17.44 19.46 12.97
N PRO A 16 -16.96 19.60 14.23
CA PRO A 16 -15.62 19.19 14.70
C PRO A 16 -15.50 17.71 15.00
N LEU A 17 -14.28 17.17 14.90
CA LEU A 17 -13.93 15.76 15.12
C LEU A 17 -12.76 15.63 16.09
N LEU A 18 -12.84 14.63 16.96
CA LEU A 18 -11.68 14.07 17.67
C LEU A 18 -11.02 13.05 16.76
N THR A 19 -9.71 13.15 16.54
CA THR A 19 -8.91 12.11 15.89
C THR A 19 -7.82 11.65 16.86
N ALA A 20 -7.88 10.40 17.30
CA ALA A 20 -6.92 9.80 18.21
C ALA A 20 -6.19 8.65 17.51
N TYR A 21 -4.86 8.72 17.49
CA TYR A 21 -3.94 7.67 17.07
C TYR A 21 -3.35 7.04 18.33
N LEU A 22 -3.49 5.73 18.47
CA LEU A 22 -3.10 5.01 19.69
C LEU A 22 -2.25 3.79 19.33
N ASN A 23 -1.01 3.73 19.83
CA ASN A 23 -0.18 2.54 19.82
C ASN A 23 -0.58 1.65 21.01
N ILE A 24 -1.24 0.55 20.74
CA ILE A 24 -1.79 -0.35 21.75
C ILE A 24 -0.78 -1.43 22.15
N ALA A 25 0.07 -1.86 21.22
CA ALA A 25 1.05 -2.92 21.41
C ALA A 25 2.37 -2.43 22.04
N SER A 26 2.41 -1.23 22.63
CA SER A 26 3.63 -0.69 23.22
C SER A 26 4.27 -1.68 24.19
N PRO A 27 5.59 -2.00 24.04
CA PRO A 27 6.31 -2.89 24.94
C PRO A 27 6.35 -2.39 26.40
N GLU A 28 6.08 -1.12 26.63
CA GLU A 28 5.93 -0.52 27.96
C GLU A 28 4.65 -0.97 28.69
N ALA A 29 3.74 -1.68 28.01
CA ALA A 29 2.62 -2.39 28.63
C ALA A 29 3.11 -3.64 29.37
N SER A 30 4.11 -3.48 30.27
CA SER A 30 4.49 -4.51 31.22
C SER A 30 3.28 -4.84 32.10
N HIS A 31 3.07 -6.12 32.35
CA HIS A 31 1.95 -6.72 33.08
C HIS A 31 1.71 -6.19 34.52
N HIS A 32 2.31 -5.07 34.90
CA HIS A 32 2.29 -4.53 36.27
C HIS A 32 1.57 -3.17 36.42
N THR A 33 1.15 -2.52 35.32
CA THR A 33 0.39 -1.25 35.43
C THR A 33 -1.11 -1.54 35.27
N PRO A 34 -1.95 -1.12 36.26
CA PRO A 34 -3.40 -1.35 36.20
C PRO A 34 -4.11 -0.59 35.08
N VAL A 35 -3.43 0.39 34.47
CA VAL A 35 -3.94 1.20 33.35
C VAL A 35 -2.98 1.11 32.19
N PRO A 36 -3.44 0.77 30.97
CA PRO A 36 -2.60 0.72 29.77
C PRO A 36 -1.89 2.07 29.48
N PRO A 37 -0.61 2.06 29.02
CA PRO A 37 0.15 3.26 28.76
C PRO A 37 -0.52 4.23 27.79
N TYR A 38 -1.18 3.72 26.74
CA TYR A 38 -1.89 4.55 25.75
C TYR A 38 -3.08 5.31 26.36
N LEU A 39 -3.77 4.75 27.37
CA LEU A 39 -4.86 5.45 28.08
C LEU A 39 -4.31 6.57 28.98
N THR A 40 -3.18 6.34 29.65
CA THR A 40 -2.51 7.35 30.45
C THR A 40 -2.04 8.51 29.57
N TRP A 41 -1.46 8.18 28.42
CA TRP A 41 -1.04 9.17 27.43
C TRP A 41 -2.24 9.97 26.89
N LEU A 42 -3.34 9.28 26.51
CA LEU A 42 -4.55 9.91 25.98
C LEU A 42 -5.12 10.96 26.95
N LYS A 43 -5.24 10.59 28.23
CA LYS A 43 -5.74 11.50 29.28
C LYS A 43 -4.85 12.74 29.46
N LYS A 44 -3.53 12.54 29.44
CA LYS A 44 -2.56 13.64 29.58
C LYS A 44 -2.67 14.62 28.41
N GLU A 45 -2.68 14.10 27.18
CA GLU A 45 -2.74 14.92 25.97
C GLU A 45 -4.10 15.63 25.84
N ALA A 46 -5.20 14.93 26.19
CA ALA A 46 -6.53 15.50 26.20
C ALA A 46 -6.67 16.68 27.14
N ASN A 47 -6.07 16.66 28.31
CA ASN A 47 -6.05 17.81 29.21
C ASN A 47 -5.32 18.99 28.59
N SER A 48 -4.15 18.76 27.97
CA SER A 48 -3.37 19.80 27.28
C SER A 48 -4.17 20.49 26.16
N ILE A 49 -4.97 19.71 25.40
CA ILE A 49 -5.83 20.25 24.36
C ILE A 49 -7.01 21.02 24.98
N ALA A 50 -7.71 20.42 25.95
CA ALA A 50 -8.89 21.02 26.59
C ALA A 50 -8.61 22.39 27.18
N ASP A 51 -7.41 22.60 27.75
CA ASP A 51 -7.00 23.88 28.35
C ASP A 51 -6.85 24.99 27.29
N LYS A 52 -6.55 24.65 26.06
CA LYS A 52 -6.38 25.56 24.93
C LYS A 52 -7.67 25.84 24.17
N LEU A 53 -8.72 25.00 24.37
CA LEU A 53 -9.97 25.12 23.64
C LEU A 53 -10.89 26.23 24.20
N PRO A 54 -11.64 26.92 23.32
CA PRO A 54 -12.71 27.82 23.72
C PRO A 54 -13.79 27.05 24.55
N ALA A 55 -14.48 27.78 25.44
CA ALA A 55 -15.46 27.15 26.33
C ALA A 55 -16.60 26.43 25.60
N ASN A 56 -17.02 26.92 24.44
CA ASN A 56 -18.08 26.35 23.61
C ASN A 56 -17.66 25.02 22.95
N GLU A 57 -16.37 24.79 22.68
CA GLU A 57 -15.87 23.55 22.08
C GLU A 57 -15.43 22.52 23.12
N ARG A 58 -15.03 22.97 24.30
CA ARG A 58 -14.51 22.11 25.36
C ARG A 58 -15.53 21.04 25.82
N GLY A 59 -16.83 21.38 25.83
CA GLY A 59 -17.91 20.44 26.16
C GLY A 59 -18.00 19.30 25.14
N LEU A 60 -18.05 19.63 23.87
CA LEU A 60 -18.10 18.65 22.78
C LEU A 60 -16.84 17.78 22.74
N PHE A 61 -15.66 18.39 22.93
CA PHE A 61 -14.40 17.64 22.97
C PHE A 61 -14.41 16.59 24.09
N ARG A 62 -14.82 16.99 25.31
CA ARG A 62 -14.87 16.07 26.46
C ARG A 62 -15.89 14.94 26.27
N GLU A 63 -17.00 15.22 25.63
CA GLU A 63 -18.01 14.21 25.30
C GLU A 63 -17.43 13.14 24.35
N GLN A 64 -16.76 13.56 23.26
CA GLN A 64 -16.17 12.60 22.33
C GLN A 64 -14.96 11.87 22.94
N LEU A 65 -14.19 12.51 23.79
CA LEU A 65 -13.10 11.87 24.54
C LEU A 65 -13.64 10.78 25.47
N HIS A 66 -14.69 11.09 26.27
CA HIS A 66 -15.30 10.12 27.17
C HIS A 66 -15.81 8.89 26.41
N ARG A 67 -16.48 9.10 25.28
CA ARG A 67 -16.91 8.02 24.40
C ARG A 67 -15.76 7.16 23.89
N ALA A 68 -14.61 7.78 23.58
CA ALA A 68 -13.40 7.06 23.16
C ALA A 68 -12.80 6.26 24.33
N GLU A 69 -12.76 6.82 25.54
CA GLU A 69 -12.26 6.15 26.74
C GLU A 69 -13.15 4.95 27.12
N GLU A 70 -14.47 5.07 27.10
CA GLU A 70 -15.41 3.96 27.33
C GLU A 70 -15.17 2.83 26.32
N PHE A 71 -15.11 3.16 25.03
CA PHE A 71 -14.83 2.17 23.98
C PHE A 71 -13.50 1.42 24.18
N LEU A 72 -12.46 2.13 24.63
CA LEU A 72 -11.14 1.54 24.88
C LEU A 72 -11.09 0.69 26.16
N HIS A 73 -11.95 1.00 27.14
CA HIS A 73 -12.00 0.28 28.40
C HIS A 73 -12.69 -1.08 28.27
N ASP A 74 -13.71 -1.16 27.41
CA ASP A 74 -14.58 -2.33 27.30
C ASP A 74 -14.07 -3.39 26.31
N ARG A 75 -12.88 -3.20 25.72
CA ARG A 75 -12.37 -4.13 24.71
C ARG A 75 -11.02 -4.75 25.04
N THR A 76 -10.82 -5.97 24.56
CA THR A 76 -9.51 -6.59 24.47
C THR A 76 -8.93 -6.32 23.08
N PRO A 77 -7.82 -5.56 22.96
CA PRO A 77 -7.23 -5.24 21.65
C PRO A 77 -6.67 -6.48 20.96
N ALA A 78 -6.98 -6.65 19.68
CA ALA A 78 -6.40 -7.66 18.81
C ALA A 78 -5.44 -7.02 17.78
N GLU A 79 -5.43 -5.69 17.69
CA GLU A 79 -4.59 -4.89 16.82
C GLU A 79 -3.38 -4.31 17.55
N LYS A 80 -2.33 -3.97 16.79
CA LYS A 80 -1.15 -3.26 17.32
C LYS A 80 -1.43 -1.77 17.56
N SER A 81 -2.28 -1.19 16.74
CA SER A 81 -2.64 0.22 16.85
C SER A 81 -4.08 0.46 16.43
N LEU A 82 -4.66 1.54 16.94
CA LEU A 82 -6.04 1.93 16.66
C LEU A 82 -6.13 3.42 16.37
N VAL A 83 -6.88 3.77 15.31
CA VAL A 83 -7.26 5.16 15.05
C VAL A 83 -8.75 5.30 15.31
N ILE A 84 -9.12 6.29 16.11
CA ILE A 84 -10.50 6.64 16.43
C ILE A 84 -10.81 8.01 15.83
N VAL A 85 -11.88 8.13 15.04
CA VAL A 85 -12.41 9.39 14.55
C VAL A 85 -13.83 9.55 15.11
N ALA A 86 -14.01 10.45 16.07
CA ALA A 86 -15.24 10.63 16.80
C ALA A 86 -15.78 12.06 16.66
N GLY A 87 -17.08 12.17 16.44
CA GLY A 87 -17.81 13.43 16.40
C GLY A 87 -19.26 13.24 16.84
N PRO A 88 -20.05 14.31 16.95
CA PRO A 88 -21.43 14.25 17.50
C PRO A 88 -22.33 13.23 16.77
N LYS A 89 -22.11 13.04 15.46
CA LYS A 89 -22.88 12.09 14.62
C LYS A 89 -21.97 11.09 13.91
N THR A 90 -20.69 11.01 14.33
CA THR A 90 -19.70 10.21 13.65
C THR A 90 -18.95 9.35 14.64
N TRP A 91 -18.77 8.08 14.28
CA TRP A 91 -17.89 7.17 14.98
C TRP A 91 -17.26 6.20 13.98
N GLU A 92 -15.97 6.35 13.78
CA GLU A 92 -15.19 5.49 12.90
C GLU A 92 -13.97 4.97 13.63
N THR A 93 -13.64 3.72 13.43
CA THR A 93 -12.42 3.10 13.96
C THR A 93 -11.63 2.44 12.84
N VAL A 94 -10.31 2.55 12.90
CA VAL A 94 -9.39 1.92 11.96
C VAL A 94 -8.37 1.12 12.76
N PRO A 95 -8.57 -0.21 12.91
CA PRO A 95 -7.56 -1.09 13.49
C PRO A 95 -6.41 -1.27 12.51
N LEU A 96 -5.17 -1.33 13.04
CA LEU A 96 -3.94 -1.49 12.27
C LEU A 96 -3.06 -2.56 12.90
N GLN A 97 -2.44 -3.39 12.06
CA GLN A 97 -1.44 -4.37 12.50
C GLN A 97 0.01 -3.83 12.44
N LEU A 98 0.13 -2.50 12.33
CA LEU A 98 1.39 -1.75 12.36
C LEU A 98 1.42 -0.87 13.59
N GLU A 99 2.63 -0.60 14.08
CA GLU A 99 2.83 0.38 15.15
C GLU A 99 2.79 1.81 14.57
N ILE A 100 2.13 2.71 15.30
CA ILE A 100 2.01 4.12 14.94
C ILE A 100 2.39 5.01 16.12
N SER A 101 2.71 6.26 15.85
CA SER A 101 2.90 7.25 16.91
C SER A 101 1.57 7.67 17.51
N ASN A 102 1.53 7.87 18.84
CA ASN A 102 0.36 8.41 19.51
C ASN A 102 0.17 9.88 19.12
N GLU A 103 -1.02 10.23 18.66
CA GLU A 103 -1.40 11.61 18.35
C GLU A 103 -2.86 11.86 18.73
N LEU A 104 -3.18 13.08 19.19
CA LEU A 104 -4.53 13.50 19.49
C LEU A 104 -4.81 14.86 18.84
N HIS A 105 -5.89 14.95 18.08
CA HIS A 105 -6.26 16.15 17.35
C HIS A 105 -7.73 16.48 17.56
N TRP A 106 -8.04 17.79 17.51
CA TRP A 106 -9.41 18.30 17.56
C TRP A 106 -9.69 19.24 16.38
N ALA A 107 -10.88 19.30 15.92
CA ALA A 107 -11.51 20.08 14.86
C ALA A 107 -11.52 19.37 13.50
N LYS A 108 -10.48 19.46 12.70
CA LYS A 108 -10.41 18.77 11.40
C LYS A 108 -9.93 17.32 11.58
N PRO A 109 -10.38 16.37 10.74
CA PRO A 109 -9.82 15.03 10.78
C PRO A 109 -8.32 15.09 10.44
N ALA A 110 -7.48 14.65 11.37
CA ALA A 110 -6.03 14.60 11.17
C ALA A 110 -5.67 13.29 10.47
N LEU A 111 -5.63 13.29 9.15
CA LEU A 111 -5.42 12.07 8.35
C LEU A 111 -3.99 11.92 7.83
N SER A 112 -3.08 12.87 8.15
CA SER A 112 -1.71 12.86 7.63
C SER A 112 -0.99 11.55 7.91
N GLN A 113 -1.03 11.06 9.15
CA GLN A 113 -0.38 9.81 9.53
C GLN A 113 -0.95 8.60 8.76
N LEU A 114 -2.29 8.51 8.60
CA LEU A 114 -2.91 7.44 7.81
C LEU A 114 -2.55 7.53 6.33
N LEU A 115 -2.47 8.72 5.77
CA LEU A 115 -2.09 8.92 4.36
C LEU A 115 -0.64 8.48 4.13
N TRP A 116 0.28 8.81 5.04
CA TRP A 116 1.65 8.34 4.99
C TRP A 116 1.75 6.82 5.13
N LEU A 117 1.02 6.20 6.06
CA LEU A 117 0.99 4.74 6.21
C LEU A 117 0.53 4.03 4.93
N VAL A 118 -0.51 4.55 4.28
CA VAL A 118 -0.99 3.96 3.01
C VAL A 118 0.02 4.14 1.88
N ALA A 119 0.77 5.25 1.87
CA ALA A 119 1.80 5.50 0.87
C ALA A 119 3.10 4.69 1.12
N GLU A 120 3.45 4.48 2.39
CA GLU A 120 4.62 3.70 2.81
C GLU A 120 4.42 2.18 2.62
N HIS A 121 3.21 1.67 2.87
CA HIS A 121 2.91 0.24 2.84
C HIS A 121 2.06 -0.12 1.62
N ARG A 122 2.73 -0.51 0.56
CA ARG A 122 2.06 -0.95 -0.65
C ARG A 122 1.27 -2.24 -0.41
N PRO A 123 0.10 -2.36 -1.01
CA PRO A 123 -0.64 -3.62 -0.92
C PRO A 123 -0.14 -4.63 -1.95
N TYR A 124 -0.14 -5.91 -1.58
CA TYR A 124 0.31 -7.03 -2.42
C TYR A 124 -0.76 -8.11 -2.54
N CYS A 125 -0.81 -8.75 -3.70
CA CYS A 125 -1.57 -9.98 -3.92
C CYS A 125 -0.63 -11.17 -3.74
N ILE A 126 -0.94 -12.08 -2.82
CA ILE A 126 -0.14 -13.25 -2.53
C ILE A 126 -0.93 -14.47 -2.95
N VAL A 127 -0.36 -15.31 -3.80
CA VAL A 127 -0.99 -16.52 -4.33
C VAL A 127 -0.17 -17.72 -3.86
N VAL A 128 -0.71 -18.46 -2.93
CA VAL A 128 -0.07 -19.66 -2.39
C VAL A 128 -0.62 -20.88 -3.13
N VAL A 129 0.27 -21.63 -3.80
CA VAL A 129 -0.08 -22.76 -4.63
C VAL A 129 0.49 -24.04 -4.04
N ASP A 130 -0.38 -25.01 -3.84
CA ASP A 130 -0.03 -26.38 -3.47
C ASP A 130 -0.68 -27.39 -4.43
N ARG A 131 -0.62 -28.69 -4.08
CA ARG A 131 -1.23 -29.74 -4.89
C ARG A 131 -2.75 -29.72 -4.86
N GLY A 132 -3.36 -29.19 -3.80
CA GLY A 132 -4.80 -29.12 -3.61
C GLY A 132 -5.44 -27.93 -4.30
N GLY A 133 -4.65 -26.87 -4.59
CA GLY A 133 -5.22 -25.68 -5.16
C GLY A 133 -4.36 -24.42 -5.07
N ALA A 134 -5.02 -23.29 -5.21
CA ALA A 134 -4.44 -21.98 -5.06
C ALA A 134 -5.27 -21.14 -4.08
N ARG A 135 -4.62 -20.54 -3.09
CA ARG A 135 -5.21 -19.58 -2.15
C ARG A 135 -4.69 -18.19 -2.46
N PHE A 136 -5.60 -17.23 -2.60
CA PHE A 136 -5.30 -15.85 -2.96
C PHE A 136 -5.52 -14.97 -1.75
N PHE A 137 -4.49 -14.24 -1.34
CA PHE A 137 -4.53 -13.32 -0.22
C PHE A 137 -4.26 -11.90 -0.67
N GLY A 138 -4.91 -10.93 0.00
CA GLY A 138 -4.51 -9.53 -0.02
C GLY A 138 -3.66 -9.24 1.21
N TYR A 139 -2.46 -8.73 1.01
CA TYR A 139 -1.59 -8.24 2.08
C TYR A 139 -1.59 -6.71 2.06
N ARG A 140 -1.95 -6.10 3.18
CA ARG A 140 -2.04 -4.63 3.31
C ARG A 140 -1.88 -4.20 4.76
N LEU A 141 -1.00 -3.25 5.04
CA LEU A 141 -0.80 -2.66 6.37
C LEU A 141 -0.58 -3.72 7.47
N GLY A 142 0.25 -4.72 7.18
CA GLY A 142 0.53 -5.81 8.13
C GLY A 142 -0.60 -6.82 8.30
N GLU A 143 -1.66 -6.79 7.49
CA GLU A 143 -2.78 -7.73 7.57
C GLU A 143 -2.85 -8.58 6.29
N MET A 144 -2.96 -9.89 6.47
CA MET A 144 -3.16 -10.85 5.39
C MET A 144 -4.62 -11.36 5.41
N THR A 145 -5.37 -11.10 4.34
CA THR A 145 -6.79 -11.46 4.21
C THR A 145 -6.99 -12.43 3.06
N LEU A 146 -7.66 -13.55 3.30
CA LEU A 146 -8.06 -14.49 2.23
C LEU A 146 -9.10 -13.83 1.32
N LEU A 147 -8.81 -13.73 0.03
CA LEU A 147 -9.69 -13.16 -1.00
C LEU A 147 -10.45 -14.22 -1.76
N ARG A 148 -9.78 -15.34 -2.08
CA ARG A 148 -10.34 -16.44 -2.86
C ARG A 148 -9.54 -17.73 -2.64
N GLU A 149 -10.22 -18.86 -2.83
CA GLU A 149 -9.64 -20.19 -2.88
C GLU A 149 -10.12 -20.88 -4.16
N MET A 150 -9.18 -21.54 -4.87
CA MET A 150 -9.44 -22.38 -6.03
C MET A 150 -8.93 -23.78 -5.75
N LYS A 151 -9.78 -24.79 -5.86
CA LYS A 151 -9.38 -26.19 -5.71
C LYS A 151 -8.95 -26.77 -7.06
N PHE A 152 -7.88 -27.52 -7.05
CA PHE A 152 -7.41 -28.24 -8.23
C PHE A 152 -7.98 -29.67 -8.19
N ASP A 153 -8.85 -29.97 -9.14
CA ASP A 153 -9.40 -31.31 -9.30
C ASP A 153 -8.51 -32.15 -10.27
N VAL A 154 -7.22 -32.25 -9.90
CA VAL A 154 -6.22 -33.01 -10.66
C VAL A 154 -5.56 -34.02 -9.74
N ASP A 155 -5.54 -35.30 -10.15
CA ASP A 155 -4.84 -36.37 -9.42
C ASP A 155 -3.31 -36.30 -9.66
N PHE A 156 -2.62 -35.52 -8.80
CA PHE A 156 -1.15 -35.43 -8.85
C PHE A 156 -0.42 -36.70 -8.36
N SER A 157 -1.13 -37.73 -7.88
CA SER A 157 -0.49 -38.97 -7.38
C SER A 157 0.24 -39.74 -8.48
N GLN A 158 -0.16 -39.55 -9.73
CA GLN A 158 0.46 -40.17 -10.89
C GLN A 158 1.78 -39.54 -11.32
N TRP A 159 2.03 -38.25 -10.99
CA TRP A 159 3.30 -37.55 -11.27
C TRP A 159 4.51 -38.12 -10.54
N LYS A 160 4.30 -38.85 -9.44
CA LYS A 160 5.40 -39.54 -8.74
C LYS A 160 5.97 -40.75 -9.49
N LYS A 161 5.25 -41.27 -10.51
CA LYS A 161 5.70 -42.45 -11.24
C LYS A 161 6.70 -42.18 -12.36
N GLU A 162 6.80 -40.94 -12.82
CA GLU A 162 7.75 -40.55 -13.88
C GLU A 162 9.18 -40.31 -13.38
N ASP A 163 9.39 -40.04 -12.10
CA ASP A 163 10.74 -39.88 -11.50
C ASP A 163 11.45 -41.23 -11.21
N LEU A 164 10.74 -42.35 -11.35
CA LEU A 164 11.35 -43.67 -11.27
C LEU A 164 11.73 -44.11 -12.69
N GLY A 165 13.00 -43.92 -13.04
CA GLY A 165 13.57 -44.20 -14.34
C GLY A 165 13.06 -45.49 -14.93
N HIS A 166 12.48 -45.40 -16.12
CA HIS A 166 12.10 -46.55 -16.91
C HIS A 166 13.33 -47.36 -17.31
N VAL A 167 13.57 -48.47 -16.61
CA VAL A 167 14.41 -49.52 -17.14
C VAL A 167 13.66 -50.12 -18.33
N ALA A 168 14.02 -49.67 -19.52
CA ALA A 168 13.51 -50.22 -20.76
C ALA A 168 13.85 -51.72 -20.82
N ARG A 169 12.84 -52.59 -20.74
CA ARG A 169 12.98 -53.99 -21.10
C ARG A 169 12.79 -54.10 -22.62
N PRO A 170 13.81 -54.52 -23.38
CA PRO A 170 13.68 -54.73 -24.81
C PRO A 170 12.78 -55.96 -25.07
N GLY A 171 11.73 -55.81 -25.88
CA GLY A 171 11.10 -56.94 -26.53
C GLY A 171 9.59 -57.17 -26.42
N ILE A 172 8.76 -56.15 -26.03
CA ILE A 172 7.31 -56.32 -26.14
C ILE A 172 6.72 -55.10 -26.84
N GLN A 173 6.30 -55.27 -28.10
CA GLN A 173 5.43 -54.32 -28.79
C GLN A 173 4.05 -54.37 -28.13
N THR A 174 3.73 -53.35 -27.32
CA THR A 174 2.41 -53.19 -26.74
C THR A 174 1.66 -52.11 -27.49
N THR A 175 0.62 -52.51 -28.22
CA THR A 175 -0.39 -51.67 -28.89
C THR A 175 -1.30 -50.90 -27.91
N HIS A 176 -0.89 -50.68 -26.69
CA HIS A 176 -1.66 -49.93 -25.67
C HIS A 176 -1.22 -48.47 -25.46
N GLY A 177 -0.39 -47.91 -26.36
CA GLY A 177 0.08 -46.53 -26.27
C GLY A 177 -1.01 -45.47 -26.34
N SER A 178 -2.08 -45.70 -27.11
CA SER A 178 -3.04 -44.65 -27.45
C SER A 178 -3.97 -44.19 -26.31
N GLN A 179 -4.35 -45.08 -25.40
CA GLN A 179 -5.24 -44.71 -24.29
C GLN A 179 -4.49 -43.98 -23.15
N ARG A 180 -3.27 -44.39 -22.89
CA ARG A 180 -2.39 -43.77 -21.90
C ARG A 180 -1.95 -42.40 -22.37
N ASP A 181 -1.54 -42.28 -23.63
CA ASP A 181 -1.18 -41.01 -24.25
C ASP A 181 -2.36 -40.03 -24.28
N VAL A 182 -3.57 -40.50 -24.56
CA VAL A 182 -4.79 -39.65 -24.52
C VAL A 182 -5.13 -39.19 -23.09
N PHE A 183 -4.91 -40.05 -22.09
CA PHE A 183 -5.12 -39.68 -20.69
C PHE A 183 -4.09 -38.67 -20.25
N ASP A 184 -2.80 -38.88 -20.52
CA ASP A 184 -1.71 -37.97 -20.17
C ASP A 184 -1.91 -36.60 -20.85
N HIS A 185 -2.29 -36.56 -22.13
CA HIS A 185 -2.65 -35.31 -22.83
C HIS A 185 -3.86 -34.62 -22.25
N ARG A 186 -4.86 -35.33 -21.73
CA ARG A 186 -6.02 -34.71 -21.06
C ARG A 186 -5.62 -34.11 -19.72
N MET A 187 -4.78 -34.79 -18.95
CA MET A 187 -4.26 -34.32 -17.68
C MET A 187 -3.41 -33.06 -17.88
N ASP A 188 -2.52 -33.07 -18.88
CA ASP A 188 -1.70 -31.89 -19.24
C ASP A 188 -2.56 -30.71 -19.66
N ALA A 189 -3.59 -30.96 -20.48
CA ALA A 189 -4.51 -29.91 -20.92
C ALA A 189 -5.32 -29.34 -19.75
N GLN A 190 -5.77 -30.18 -18.82
CA GLN A 190 -6.50 -29.75 -17.63
C GLN A 190 -5.59 -28.94 -16.71
N TYR A 191 -4.37 -29.41 -16.46
CA TYR A 191 -3.39 -28.68 -15.65
C TYR A 191 -3.01 -27.32 -16.27
N LYS A 192 -2.77 -27.27 -17.57
CA LYS A 192 -2.50 -26.03 -18.31
C LYS A 192 -3.67 -25.05 -18.20
N ARG A 193 -4.90 -25.56 -18.25
CA ARG A 193 -6.10 -24.74 -18.03
C ARG A 193 -6.12 -24.13 -16.62
N LEU A 194 -5.84 -24.95 -15.59
CA LEU A 194 -5.77 -24.48 -14.20
C LEU A 194 -4.67 -23.45 -13.99
N CYS A 195 -3.50 -23.64 -14.61
CA CYS A 195 -2.42 -22.65 -14.56
C CYS A 195 -2.87 -21.30 -15.13
N ARG A 196 -3.57 -21.33 -16.29
CA ARG A 196 -4.11 -20.11 -16.90
C ARG A 196 -5.18 -19.45 -16.04
N GLU A 197 -6.16 -20.21 -15.54
CA GLU A 197 -7.22 -19.69 -14.66
C GLU A 197 -6.64 -19.09 -13.38
N THR A 198 -5.59 -19.69 -12.81
CA THR A 198 -4.90 -19.16 -11.63
C THR A 198 -4.19 -17.85 -11.94
N ALA A 199 -3.51 -17.74 -13.09
CA ALA A 199 -2.84 -16.52 -13.52
C ALA A 199 -3.85 -15.39 -13.82
N GLU A 200 -4.93 -15.69 -14.54
CA GLU A 200 -6.01 -14.75 -14.86
C GLU A 200 -6.67 -14.20 -13.58
N GLU A 201 -6.96 -15.07 -12.62
CA GLU A 201 -7.53 -14.66 -11.34
C GLU A 201 -6.56 -13.81 -10.52
N ALA A 202 -5.27 -14.16 -10.48
CA ALA A 202 -4.26 -13.35 -9.80
C ALA A 202 -4.16 -11.93 -10.40
N ILE A 203 -4.20 -11.84 -11.74
CA ILE A 203 -4.20 -10.56 -12.46
C ILE A 203 -5.48 -9.76 -12.17
N HIS A 204 -6.64 -10.43 -12.20
CA HIS A 204 -7.92 -9.81 -11.89
C HIS A 204 -7.94 -9.24 -10.48
N LEU A 205 -7.57 -10.04 -9.49
CA LEU A 205 -7.51 -9.61 -8.08
C LEU A 205 -6.51 -8.47 -7.88
N ARG A 206 -5.32 -8.55 -8.53
CA ARG A 206 -4.33 -7.47 -8.49
C ARG A 206 -4.91 -6.15 -8.98
N GLN A 207 -5.60 -6.16 -10.11
CA GLN A 207 -6.20 -4.96 -10.70
C GLN A 207 -7.35 -4.42 -9.83
N LYS A 208 -8.28 -5.29 -9.42
CA LYS A 208 -9.42 -4.94 -8.57
C LYS A 208 -9.00 -4.39 -7.20
N GLY A 209 -8.00 -5.02 -6.57
CA GLY A 209 -7.46 -4.61 -5.27
C GLY A 209 -6.42 -3.50 -5.37
N ARG A 210 -6.03 -3.06 -6.58
CA ARG A 210 -4.93 -2.11 -6.82
C ARG A 210 -3.63 -2.53 -6.12
N PHE A 211 -3.34 -3.85 -6.16
CA PHE A 211 -2.12 -4.38 -5.58
C PHE A 211 -0.90 -4.02 -6.45
N ALA A 212 0.21 -3.65 -5.81
CA ALA A 212 1.43 -3.23 -6.48
C ALA A 212 2.08 -4.38 -7.26
N ALA A 213 2.09 -5.59 -6.66
CA ALA A 213 2.66 -6.80 -7.26
C ALA A 213 1.88 -8.05 -6.88
N VAL A 214 2.18 -9.16 -7.58
CA VAL A 214 1.73 -10.52 -7.27
C VAL A 214 2.95 -11.31 -6.80
N PHE A 215 2.85 -11.92 -5.61
CA PHE A 215 3.80 -12.90 -5.11
C PHE A 215 3.22 -14.30 -5.28
N LEU A 216 3.82 -15.09 -6.16
CA LEU A 216 3.42 -16.45 -6.43
C LEU A 216 4.31 -17.40 -5.62
N VAL A 217 3.71 -18.07 -4.65
CA VAL A 217 4.39 -18.85 -3.61
C VAL A 217 4.07 -20.33 -3.79
N GLY A 218 5.09 -21.18 -3.80
CA GLY A 218 4.93 -22.62 -3.92
C GLY A 218 6.17 -23.33 -4.42
N SER A 219 6.12 -24.65 -4.55
CA SER A 219 7.22 -25.38 -5.16
C SER A 219 7.45 -24.95 -6.60
N GLN A 220 8.71 -24.92 -7.06
CA GLN A 220 9.09 -24.50 -8.41
C GLN A 220 8.27 -25.22 -9.51
N ARG A 221 7.97 -26.50 -9.32
CA ARG A 221 7.19 -27.30 -10.30
C ARG A 221 5.76 -26.79 -10.46
N LEU A 222 5.14 -26.28 -9.41
CA LEU A 222 3.77 -25.76 -9.43
C LEU A 222 3.68 -24.32 -9.93
N ILE A 223 4.60 -23.46 -9.46
CA ILE A 223 4.49 -22.04 -9.75
C ILE A 223 5.07 -21.63 -11.11
N ALA A 224 6.08 -22.36 -11.66
CA ALA A 224 6.69 -21.99 -12.92
C ALA A 224 5.71 -22.06 -14.12
N PRO A 225 4.86 -23.10 -14.28
CA PRO A 225 3.86 -23.13 -15.33
C PRO A 225 2.81 -22.01 -15.20
N ILE A 226 2.40 -21.68 -13.97
CA ILE A 226 1.46 -20.58 -13.72
C ILE A 226 2.12 -19.23 -14.09
N ALA A 227 3.38 -19.04 -13.71
CA ALA A 227 4.13 -17.83 -14.05
C ALA A 227 4.29 -17.62 -15.56
N ALA A 228 4.40 -18.71 -16.33
CA ALA A 228 4.49 -18.66 -17.78
C ALA A 228 3.20 -18.16 -18.47
N GLU A 229 2.04 -18.30 -17.80
CA GLU A 229 0.76 -17.81 -18.32
C GLU A 229 0.58 -16.28 -18.08
N PHE A 230 1.47 -15.62 -17.30
CA PHE A 230 1.38 -14.17 -17.12
C PHE A 230 1.86 -13.44 -18.39
N PRO A 231 1.09 -12.48 -18.90
CA PRO A 231 1.50 -11.63 -20.01
C PRO A 231 2.82 -10.88 -19.72
N ARG A 232 3.62 -10.62 -20.74
CA ARG A 232 4.94 -9.95 -20.59
C ARG A 232 4.86 -8.63 -19.81
N GLU A 233 3.82 -7.85 -20.02
CA GLU A 233 3.57 -6.58 -19.34
C GLU A 233 3.32 -6.75 -17.83
N GLN A 234 2.84 -7.92 -17.40
CA GLN A 234 2.56 -8.25 -15.99
C GLN A 234 3.74 -8.92 -15.29
N GLN A 235 4.71 -9.45 -16.04
CA GLN A 235 5.86 -10.18 -15.47
C GLN A 235 6.75 -9.28 -14.60
N GLN A 236 6.83 -7.99 -14.89
CA GLN A 236 7.57 -7.03 -14.05
C GLN A 236 6.99 -6.89 -12.65
N ARG A 237 5.70 -7.21 -12.50
CA ARG A 237 4.96 -7.16 -11.23
C ARG A 237 4.71 -8.54 -10.62
N LEU A 238 5.34 -9.59 -11.16
CA LEU A 238 5.28 -10.95 -10.67
C LEU A 238 6.58 -11.31 -9.95
N ARG A 239 6.46 -11.87 -8.75
CA ARG A 239 7.56 -12.44 -7.98
C ARG A 239 7.28 -13.88 -7.63
N LEU A 240 8.33 -14.71 -7.72
CA LEU A 240 8.24 -16.13 -7.42
C LEU A 240 8.96 -16.43 -6.11
N ILE A 241 8.22 -16.94 -5.14
CA ILE A 241 8.76 -17.41 -3.87
C ILE A 241 8.73 -18.93 -3.89
N LYS A 242 9.92 -19.56 -4.03
CA LYS A 242 10.09 -21.00 -4.20
C LYS A 242 10.10 -21.72 -2.85
N LYS A 243 9.04 -21.52 -2.05
CA LYS A 243 8.85 -22.12 -0.74
C LYS A 243 7.53 -22.88 -0.72
N ASP A 244 7.51 -24.10 -0.19
CA ASP A 244 6.27 -24.88 -0.02
C ASP A 244 5.58 -24.46 1.27
N LEU A 245 4.70 -23.47 1.16
CA LEU A 245 3.95 -22.88 2.27
C LEU A 245 2.44 -23.22 2.20
N GLY A 246 2.04 -24.21 1.41
CA GLY A 246 0.63 -24.55 1.19
C GLY A 246 -0.15 -24.93 2.44
N LYS A 247 0.52 -25.41 3.50
CA LYS A 247 -0.10 -25.86 4.75
C LYS A 247 -0.16 -24.80 5.83
N PHE A 248 0.49 -23.64 5.63
CA PHE A 248 0.56 -22.60 6.65
C PHE A 248 -0.73 -21.79 6.73
N GLU A 249 -1.08 -21.40 7.94
CA GLU A 249 -2.17 -20.45 8.20
C GLU A 249 -1.74 -19.01 7.85
N PRO A 250 -2.67 -18.07 7.67
CA PRO A 250 -2.37 -16.72 7.21
C PRO A 250 -1.29 -15.98 8.01
N HIS A 251 -1.25 -16.12 9.35
CA HIS A 251 -0.26 -15.47 10.20
C HIS A 251 1.14 -16.08 10.02
N GLU A 252 1.26 -17.39 9.89
CA GLU A 252 2.53 -18.07 9.63
C GLU A 252 3.05 -17.75 8.23
N LEU A 253 2.14 -17.68 7.23
CA LEU A 253 2.45 -17.25 5.88
C LEU A 253 3.06 -15.86 5.87
N GLN A 254 2.51 -14.93 6.66
CA GLN A 254 2.96 -13.56 6.76
C GLN A 254 4.44 -13.52 7.20
N GLU A 255 4.81 -14.20 8.28
CA GLU A 255 6.19 -14.24 8.80
C GLU A 255 7.20 -14.73 7.74
N HIS A 256 6.79 -15.68 6.88
CA HIS A 256 7.64 -16.23 5.84
C HIS A 256 7.73 -15.37 4.57
N ILE A 257 6.74 -14.51 4.33
CA ILE A 257 6.61 -13.73 3.09
C ILE A 257 7.09 -12.29 3.29
N GLU A 258 6.95 -11.72 4.47
CA GLU A 258 7.40 -10.34 4.77
C GLU A 258 8.87 -10.08 4.36
N PRO A 259 9.85 -10.93 4.67
CA PRO A 259 11.23 -10.70 4.25
C PRO A 259 11.41 -10.63 2.71
N GLU A 260 10.63 -11.40 1.97
CA GLU A 260 10.65 -11.41 0.50
C GLU A 260 10.00 -10.14 -0.09
N ILE A 261 8.95 -9.63 0.58
CA ILE A 261 8.33 -8.35 0.24
C ILE A 261 9.34 -7.22 0.45
N ASP A 262 9.99 -7.18 1.63
CA ASP A 262 10.98 -6.16 1.97
C ASP A 262 12.17 -6.14 0.98
N GLU A 263 12.66 -7.32 0.58
CA GLU A 263 13.72 -7.42 -0.42
C GLU A 263 13.26 -6.85 -1.77
N TRP A 264 12.05 -7.19 -2.18
CA TRP A 264 11.50 -6.69 -3.43
C TRP A 264 11.26 -5.19 -3.39
N GLU A 265 10.74 -4.64 -2.28
CA GLU A 265 10.52 -3.21 -2.10
C GLU A 265 11.83 -2.44 -2.23
N ARG A 266 12.88 -2.85 -1.53
CA ARG A 266 14.21 -2.23 -1.61
C ARG A 266 14.79 -2.23 -3.03
N ALA A 267 14.64 -3.35 -3.74
CA ALA A 267 15.08 -3.44 -5.13
C ALA A 267 14.27 -2.50 -6.04
N HIS A 268 12.95 -2.47 -5.85
CA HIS A 268 12.04 -1.63 -6.62
C HIS A 268 12.28 -0.13 -6.37
N GLU A 269 12.43 0.29 -5.11
CA GLU A 269 12.76 1.67 -4.74
C GLU A 269 14.07 2.14 -5.39
N THR A 270 15.07 1.27 -5.41
CA THR A 270 16.36 1.57 -6.06
C THR A 270 16.19 1.81 -7.55
N LEU A 271 15.43 0.96 -8.24
CA LEU A 271 15.15 1.14 -9.68
C LEU A 271 14.35 2.41 -9.93
N LEU A 272 13.32 2.66 -9.13
CA LEU A 272 12.47 3.84 -9.22
C LEU A 272 13.27 5.14 -9.09
N VAL A 273 14.14 5.26 -8.08
CA VAL A 273 14.97 6.44 -7.87
C VAL A 273 15.98 6.60 -9.00
N ASN A 274 16.61 5.51 -9.47
CA ASN A 274 17.53 5.55 -10.59
C ASN A 274 16.85 6.06 -11.86
N GLU A 275 15.66 5.57 -12.17
CA GLU A 275 14.86 5.98 -13.30
C GLU A 275 14.45 7.46 -13.19
N LEU A 276 14.01 7.90 -12.00
CA LEU A 276 13.66 9.29 -11.76
C LEU A 276 14.84 10.23 -11.99
N LEU A 277 16.00 9.93 -11.42
CA LEU A 277 17.20 10.77 -11.50
C LEU A 277 17.86 10.76 -12.87
N SER A 278 17.65 9.72 -13.69
CA SER A 278 18.13 9.63 -15.06
C SER A 278 17.16 10.20 -16.10
N SER A 279 15.94 10.57 -15.70
CA SER A 279 14.92 11.08 -16.61
C SER A 279 15.24 12.51 -17.06
N GLU A 280 15.64 12.70 -18.31
CA GLU A 280 15.93 14.02 -18.88
C GLU A 280 14.67 14.87 -19.13
N ARG A 281 13.52 14.24 -19.32
CA ARG A 281 12.24 14.91 -19.65
C ARG A 281 11.08 14.28 -18.89
N GLY A 282 10.13 15.13 -18.52
CA GLY A 282 8.90 14.68 -17.87
C GLY A 282 9.07 14.30 -16.38
N ALA A 283 10.21 14.64 -15.79
CA ALA A 283 10.47 14.51 -14.36
C ALA A 283 10.97 15.85 -13.78
N VAL A 284 10.75 16.01 -12.49
CA VAL A 284 11.24 17.14 -11.69
C VAL A 284 11.82 16.59 -10.39
N VAL A 285 12.85 17.25 -9.85
CA VAL A 285 13.54 16.85 -8.62
C VAL A 285 13.80 18.08 -7.77
N GLY A 286 13.75 17.92 -6.46
CA GLY A 286 13.92 19.01 -5.49
C GLY A 286 12.58 19.55 -4.97
N ILE A 287 12.61 20.13 -3.77
CA ILE A 287 11.42 20.50 -3.00
C ILE A 287 10.54 21.52 -3.75
N ASP A 288 11.09 22.66 -4.10
CA ASP A 288 10.30 23.77 -4.65
C ASP A 288 9.74 23.46 -6.04
N GLU A 289 10.56 22.82 -6.92
CA GLU A 289 10.12 22.46 -8.25
C GLU A 289 9.00 21.40 -8.18
N THR A 290 9.17 20.38 -7.34
CA THR A 290 8.16 19.34 -7.14
C THR A 290 6.88 19.92 -6.55
N LEU A 291 6.96 20.75 -5.50
CA LEU A 291 5.79 21.38 -4.90
C LEU A 291 5.07 22.31 -5.89
N ALA A 292 5.80 23.05 -6.73
CA ALA A 292 5.20 23.90 -7.73
C ALA A 292 4.38 23.10 -8.76
N GLN A 293 4.88 21.94 -9.21
CA GLN A 293 4.15 21.08 -10.14
C GLN A 293 2.99 20.35 -9.45
N LEU A 294 3.15 19.96 -8.19
CA LEU A 294 2.11 19.30 -7.40
C LEU A 294 0.90 20.23 -7.20
N GLN A 295 1.14 21.49 -6.81
CA GLN A 295 0.09 22.49 -6.66
C GLN A 295 -0.59 22.88 -7.99
N LYS A 296 0.09 22.68 -9.11
CA LYS A 296 -0.47 22.83 -10.47
C LYS A 296 -1.18 21.56 -10.98
N ARG A 297 -1.27 20.49 -10.16
CA ARG A 297 -1.87 19.19 -10.51
C ARG A 297 -1.27 18.53 -11.75
N LYS A 298 0.04 18.66 -11.94
CA LYS A 298 0.75 18.12 -13.08
C LYS A 298 1.52 16.83 -12.78
N ILE A 299 1.54 16.39 -11.52
CA ILE A 299 2.26 15.21 -11.09
C ILE A 299 1.39 13.96 -11.26
N ARG A 300 1.96 12.95 -11.92
CA ARG A 300 1.42 11.61 -12.01
C ARG A 300 1.88 10.75 -10.84
N THR A 301 3.19 10.73 -10.59
CA THR A 301 3.81 9.92 -9.54
C THR A 301 4.80 10.78 -8.77
N LEU A 302 4.61 10.88 -7.48
CA LEU A 302 5.48 11.57 -6.54
C LEU A 302 6.38 10.56 -5.85
N VAL A 303 7.67 10.83 -5.77
CA VAL A 303 8.65 10.02 -5.02
C VAL A 303 9.21 10.87 -3.91
N VAL A 304 9.14 10.38 -2.68
CA VAL A 304 9.58 11.13 -1.50
C VAL A 304 10.36 10.25 -0.54
N PHE A 305 11.43 10.80 0.01
CA PHE A 305 12.18 10.16 1.09
C PHE A 305 11.33 10.09 2.37
N ARG A 306 11.23 8.92 3.01
CA ARG A 306 10.41 8.67 4.22
C ARG A 306 10.61 9.70 5.32
N ASP A 307 11.86 10.01 5.64
CA ASP A 307 12.22 10.91 6.74
C ASP A 307 12.51 12.33 6.27
N LEU A 308 11.98 12.72 5.10
CA LEU A 308 12.12 14.09 4.62
C LEU A 308 11.33 15.03 5.52
N ASP A 309 12.05 15.74 6.36
CA ASP A 309 11.52 16.85 7.16
C ASP A 309 11.99 18.16 6.55
N ALA A 310 11.05 18.88 5.96
CA ALA A 310 11.31 20.19 5.37
C ALA A 310 10.32 21.21 5.93
N ARG A 311 10.90 22.32 6.44
CA ARG A 311 10.13 23.46 6.87
C ARG A 311 9.72 24.29 5.66
N LEU A 312 8.43 24.53 5.52
CA LEU A 312 7.81 25.23 4.39
C LEU A 312 6.99 26.42 4.89
N HIS A 313 6.60 27.29 3.95
CA HIS A 313 5.75 28.44 4.24
C HIS A 313 4.50 28.39 3.37
N ARG A 314 3.32 28.37 4.01
CA ARG A 314 2.01 28.39 3.36
C ARG A 314 1.43 29.79 3.41
N CYS A 315 0.92 30.29 2.28
CA CYS A 315 0.24 31.56 2.22
C CYS A 315 -1.17 31.45 2.83
N ALA A 316 -1.49 32.36 3.76
CA ALA A 316 -2.81 32.41 4.40
C ALA A 316 -3.93 32.77 3.42
N ASN A 317 -3.62 33.55 2.37
CA ASN A 317 -4.60 34.02 1.38
C ASN A 317 -4.83 33.06 0.23
N CYS A 318 -3.77 32.62 -0.52
CA CYS A 318 -3.93 31.80 -1.72
C CYS A 318 -3.54 30.32 -1.51
N GLY A 319 -3.04 29.95 -0.33
CA GLY A 319 -2.64 28.57 -0.02
C GLY A 319 -1.32 28.12 -0.64
N TRP A 320 -0.63 28.96 -1.44
CA TRP A 320 0.63 28.60 -2.10
C TRP A 320 1.72 28.23 -1.09
N ILE A 321 2.43 27.14 -1.38
CA ILE A 321 3.45 26.57 -0.48
C ILE A 321 4.79 26.49 -1.21
N ASN A 322 5.86 26.92 -0.57
CA ASN A 322 7.25 26.72 -0.99
C ASN A 322 8.22 26.81 0.21
N SER A 323 9.51 26.58 -0.03
CA SER A 323 10.55 26.60 0.99
C SER A 323 11.07 28.01 1.33
N SER A 324 10.80 29.02 0.50
CA SER A 324 11.27 30.39 0.72
C SER A 324 10.79 30.94 2.08
N ALA A 325 11.68 31.56 2.81
CA ALA A 325 11.39 32.24 4.09
C ALA A 325 10.87 33.69 3.93
N ASP A 326 10.62 34.13 2.70
CA ASP A 326 10.10 35.50 2.47
C ASP A 326 8.76 35.70 3.20
N PRO A 327 8.56 36.79 3.91
CA PRO A 327 7.34 37.04 4.68
C PRO A 327 6.10 37.23 3.77
N ALA A 328 6.31 37.68 2.53
CA ALA A 328 5.24 37.90 1.56
C ALA A 328 5.17 36.78 0.51
N CYS A 329 3.97 36.36 0.22
CA CYS A 329 3.75 35.33 -0.81
C CYS A 329 4.19 35.82 -2.20
N SER A 330 4.95 34.99 -2.92
CA SER A 330 5.40 35.30 -4.29
C SER A 330 4.25 35.40 -5.31
N VAL A 331 3.08 34.79 -5.01
CA VAL A 331 1.92 34.76 -5.90
C VAL A 331 0.95 35.92 -5.64
N CYS A 332 0.57 36.17 -4.38
CA CYS A 332 -0.48 37.11 -4.05
C CYS A 332 -0.07 38.20 -3.01
N ARG A 333 1.19 38.22 -2.56
CA ARG A 333 1.74 39.11 -1.55
C ARG A 333 1.12 38.97 -0.15
N GLY A 334 0.25 37.98 0.08
CA GLY A 334 -0.35 37.72 1.39
C GLY A 334 0.64 37.19 2.41
N GLU A 335 0.26 37.29 3.69
CA GLU A 335 1.03 36.77 4.82
C GLU A 335 1.23 35.24 4.73
N ARG A 336 2.31 34.76 5.33
CA ARG A 336 2.70 33.38 5.30
C ARG A 336 2.94 32.85 6.70
N TYR A 337 2.64 31.56 6.91
CA TYR A 337 2.92 30.83 8.14
C TYR A 337 3.68 29.54 7.87
N VAL A 338 4.41 29.07 8.88
CA VAL A 338 5.24 27.89 8.79
C VAL A 338 4.37 26.63 8.84
N VAL A 339 4.68 25.66 7.97
CA VAL A 339 4.12 24.33 7.93
C VAL A 339 5.24 23.31 7.66
N THR A 340 5.02 22.05 7.94
CA THR A 340 5.97 20.99 7.56
C THR A 340 5.54 20.31 6.27
N LEU A 341 6.52 19.78 5.53
CA LEU A 341 6.24 18.98 4.33
C LEU A 341 5.34 17.79 4.67
N ARG A 342 5.59 17.14 5.81
CA ARG A 342 4.85 15.96 6.26
C ARG A 342 3.35 16.24 6.48
N GLU A 343 3.02 17.45 6.93
CA GLU A 343 1.62 17.86 7.11
C GLU A 343 0.90 18.17 5.80
N VAL A 344 1.58 18.82 4.85
CA VAL A 344 0.92 19.35 3.65
C VAL A 344 0.97 18.39 2.46
N LEU A 345 1.96 17.52 2.38
CA LEU A 345 2.18 16.66 1.22
C LEU A 345 1.00 15.72 0.93
N PRO A 346 0.39 15.04 1.93
CA PRO A 346 -0.76 14.17 1.70
C PRO A 346 -1.97 14.91 1.13
N GLU A 347 -2.26 16.12 1.62
CA GLU A 347 -3.34 16.98 1.10
C GLU A 347 -3.09 17.35 -0.36
N LEU A 348 -1.88 17.77 -0.69
CA LEU A 348 -1.49 18.18 -2.04
C LEU A 348 -1.48 16.99 -3.01
N ALA A 349 -0.99 15.84 -2.59
CA ALA A 349 -0.97 14.62 -3.39
C ALA A 349 -2.39 14.14 -3.70
N ALA A 350 -3.27 14.13 -2.70
CA ALA A 350 -4.68 13.78 -2.89
C ALA A 350 -5.41 14.77 -3.81
N ALA A 351 -5.14 16.08 -3.69
CA ALA A 351 -5.72 17.11 -4.55
C ALA A 351 -5.26 17.03 -6.01
N SER A 352 -4.06 16.50 -6.26
CA SER A 352 -3.50 16.30 -7.60
C SER A 352 -3.75 14.90 -8.18
N GLU A 353 -4.38 14.00 -7.42
CA GLU A 353 -4.57 12.58 -7.75
C GLU A 353 -3.24 11.87 -8.07
N ALA A 354 -2.14 12.32 -7.46
CA ALA A 354 -0.83 11.76 -7.66
C ALA A 354 -0.66 10.45 -6.88
N ASP A 355 -0.07 9.44 -7.53
CA ASP A 355 0.42 8.26 -6.82
C ASP A 355 1.65 8.65 -6.01
N VAL A 356 1.69 8.25 -4.73
CA VAL A 356 2.81 8.56 -3.83
C VAL A 356 3.64 7.30 -3.58
N GLU A 357 4.94 7.42 -3.83
CA GLU A 357 5.94 6.39 -3.63
C GLU A 357 6.92 6.88 -2.55
N VAL A 358 6.91 6.23 -1.41
CA VAL A 358 7.83 6.52 -0.32
C VAL A 358 9.05 5.63 -0.48
N VAL A 359 10.25 6.20 -0.37
CA VAL A 359 11.50 5.46 -0.50
C VAL A 359 12.33 5.56 0.79
N SER A 360 13.04 4.48 1.09
CA SER A 360 13.84 4.31 2.29
C SER A 360 15.27 3.83 1.97
N ASP A 361 16.07 3.60 2.99
CA ASP A 361 17.40 3.00 2.93
C ASP A 361 18.34 3.59 1.86
N LYS A 362 18.95 2.72 1.05
CA LYS A 362 19.93 3.12 0.02
C LYS A 362 19.34 3.97 -1.10
N ALA A 363 18.10 3.69 -1.49
CA ALA A 363 17.38 4.48 -2.50
C ALA A 363 17.15 5.91 -2.01
N ALA A 364 16.78 6.05 -0.74
CA ALA A 364 16.58 7.33 -0.09
C ALA A 364 17.85 8.20 -0.07
N THR A 365 19.03 7.61 0.17
CA THR A 365 20.30 8.36 0.18
C THR A 365 20.52 9.11 -1.14
N ARG A 366 20.34 8.44 -2.27
CA ARG A 366 20.50 9.07 -3.58
C ARG A 366 19.45 10.14 -3.87
N LEU A 367 18.20 9.91 -3.47
CA LEU A 367 17.14 10.90 -3.61
C LEU A 367 17.37 12.10 -2.69
N LYS A 368 17.89 11.89 -1.48
CA LYS A 368 18.22 12.93 -0.50
C LYS A 368 19.27 13.89 -1.04
N ASP A 369 20.32 13.37 -1.70
CA ASP A 369 21.35 14.19 -2.34
C ASP A 369 20.79 15.09 -3.46
N ALA A 370 19.66 14.70 -4.04
CA ALA A 370 18.93 15.45 -5.06
C ALA A 370 17.76 16.29 -4.49
N GLY A 371 17.67 16.47 -3.17
CA GLY A 371 16.65 17.28 -2.49
C GLY A 371 15.52 16.46 -1.82
N GLY A 372 15.63 15.15 -1.76
CA GLY A 372 14.75 14.26 -0.98
C GLY A 372 13.36 13.99 -1.58
N ILE A 373 13.01 14.66 -2.68
CA ILE A 373 11.70 14.55 -3.34
C ILE A 373 11.83 14.81 -4.84
N GLY A 374 11.02 14.11 -5.62
CA GLY A 374 10.91 14.31 -7.06
C GLY A 374 9.64 13.70 -7.61
N ALA A 375 9.36 13.90 -8.88
CA ALA A 375 8.11 13.44 -9.47
C ALA A 375 8.19 13.24 -10.98
N TRP A 376 7.39 12.32 -11.51
CA TRP A 376 7.05 12.28 -12.93
C TRP A 376 5.78 13.08 -13.20
N LEU A 377 5.82 13.86 -14.27
CA LEU A 377 4.70 14.67 -14.72
C LEU A 377 3.76 13.85 -15.59
N HIS A 378 2.49 14.26 -15.66
CA HIS A 378 1.59 13.76 -16.69
C HIS A 378 2.15 14.12 -18.06
N GLN A 379 2.18 13.15 -18.99
CA GLN A 379 2.48 13.47 -20.39
C GLN A 379 1.41 14.43 -20.92
N PRO A 380 1.80 15.51 -21.61
CA PRO A 380 0.81 16.35 -22.28
C PRO A 380 0.01 15.47 -23.23
N LYS A 381 -1.34 15.49 -23.10
CA LYS A 381 -2.21 14.86 -24.10
C LYS A 381 -1.78 15.38 -25.44
N GLN A 382 -1.25 14.51 -26.31
CA GLN A 382 -1.05 14.85 -27.72
C GLN A 382 -2.44 15.23 -28.26
N SER A 383 -2.66 16.53 -28.46
CA SER A 383 -3.82 17.01 -29.19
C SER A 383 -3.73 16.34 -30.56
N ALA A 384 -4.71 15.52 -30.89
CA ALA A 384 -4.88 15.01 -32.26
C ALA A 384 -5.03 16.23 -33.18
N ARG A 385 -3.90 16.77 -33.65
CA ARG A 385 -3.90 17.72 -34.76
C ARG A 385 -4.32 16.91 -35.97
N GLY A 386 -5.55 17.20 -36.41
CA GLY A 386 -6.16 16.64 -37.57
C GLY A 386 -5.24 16.65 -38.77
N HIS A 387 -5.10 15.50 -39.40
CA HIS A 387 -4.71 15.42 -40.78
C HIS A 387 -5.85 16.03 -41.61
N ALA A 388 -5.76 17.33 -41.79
CA ALA A 388 -6.45 17.97 -42.88
C ALA A 388 -5.79 17.51 -44.19
N VAL A 389 -6.30 16.44 -44.76
CA VAL A 389 -5.96 16.07 -46.14
C VAL A 389 -6.55 17.16 -47.04
N ALA A 390 -5.68 18.05 -47.50
CA ALA A 390 -6.00 18.91 -48.62
C ALA A 390 -6.20 18.02 -49.85
N ARG A 391 -7.46 17.80 -50.25
CA ARG A 391 -7.82 17.42 -51.62
C ARG A 391 -7.70 18.66 -52.48
N ALA A 392 -6.61 18.75 -53.23
CA ALA A 392 -6.51 19.63 -54.36
C ALA A 392 -7.13 18.94 -55.61
N THR A 393 -8.03 19.63 -56.23
CA THR A 393 -8.63 19.43 -57.54
C THR A 393 -7.69 19.02 -58.63
#